data_937bdeee71b5c779b177c5ba8491b9a1
#
_entry.id   937bdeee71b5c779b177c5ba8491b9a1
#
_cell.length_a   1.000
_cell.length_b   1.000
_cell.length_c   1.000
_cell.angle_alpha   90.00
_cell.angle_beta   90.00
_cell.angle_gamma   90.00
#
_symmetry.space_group_name_H-M   'P 1'
#
loop_
_entity.id
_entity.type
_entity.pdbx_description
1 polymer ?
#
loop_
_entity_poly.entity_id
_entity_poly.type
_entity_poly.pdbx_seq_one_letter_code
_entity_poly.pdbx_strand_id
1 'polypeptide(L)'
;MAPGANIQRVLKVAVWIAAGWPGVELFYRAFWGDLGVNPAETLLLTTGETALVLLLGSLAVTPVRRLTGWNRIQSIRRLLGLWAFFYAATHLSFYVLFDQACLYWSDCQLQAIVEDVIKRKFILSGMVAFLAMLPLTLTSTQGSIRRLGKRWQTLHRLAYVAGAAGVVHFVWKTKVPEVEPYTYAGIFVVLIGVRAWFAIQKRAARSSRAA
;
A
#
# COMPACT_ATOMS: atom_id res chain seq x y z
N MET A 1 10.08 18.29 27.83
CA MET A 1 9.73 17.77 26.47
C MET A 1 8.32 18.21 26.13
N ALA A 2 8.08 18.79 24.95
CA ALA A 2 6.75 19.27 24.57
C ALA A 2 5.76 18.09 24.46
N PRO A 3 4.56 18.17 25.04
CA PRO A 3 3.58 17.06 25.09
C PRO A 3 3.18 16.53 23.69
N GLY A 4 3.39 17.32 22.63
CA GLY A 4 3.15 16.92 21.26
C GLY A 4 4.16 15.92 20.67
N ALA A 5 5.41 15.93 21.11
CA ALA A 5 6.47 15.04 20.62
C ALA A 5 6.27 13.61 21.12
N ASN A 6 5.76 13.43 22.34
CA ASN A 6 5.47 12.12 22.90
C ASN A 6 4.36 11.39 22.16
N ILE A 7 3.27 12.10 21.80
CA ILE A 7 2.16 11.48 21.04
C ILE A 7 2.60 11.02 19.65
N GLN A 8 3.45 11.79 18.95
CA GLN A 8 3.95 11.36 17.64
C GLN A 8 4.89 10.14 17.73
N ARG A 9 5.67 10.02 18.81
CA ARG A 9 6.48 8.82 19.08
C ARG A 9 5.59 7.61 19.34
N VAL A 10 4.61 7.75 20.21
CA VAL A 10 3.65 6.68 20.52
C VAL A 10 2.94 6.19 19.27
N LEU A 11 2.42 7.11 18.42
CA LEU A 11 1.78 6.76 17.16
C LEU A 11 2.72 5.99 16.21
N LYS A 12 3.98 6.41 16.10
CA LYS A 12 4.95 5.70 15.26
C LYS A 12 5.26 4.31 15.82
N VAL A 13 5.45 4.18 17.12
CA VAL A 13 5.69 2.87 17.77
C VAL A 13 4.48 1.96 17.57
N ALA A 14 3.27 2.46 17.77
CA ALA A 14 2.05 1.69 17.52
C ALA A 14 1.96 1.19 16.07
N VAL A 15 2.31 2.03 15.09
CA VAL A 15 2.34 1.62 13.68
C VAL A 15 3.44 0.59 13.43
N TRP A 16 4.63 0.71 14.06
CA TRP A 16 5.69 -0.28 13.94
C TRP A 16 5.23 -1.65 14.45
N ILE A 17 4.58 -1.68 15.61
CA ILE A 17 4.06 -2.92 16.22
C ILE A 17 2.94 -3.50 15.33
N ALA A 18 1.93 -2.69 14.99
CA ALA A 18 0.78 -3.15 14.22
C ALA A 18 1.15 -3.60 12.80
N ALA A 19 2.06 -2.87 12.12
CA ALA A 19 2.52 -3.24 10.79
C ALA A 19 3.52 -4.40 10.80
N GLY A 20 4.31 -4.56 11.86
CA GLY A 20 5.25 -5.67 12.01
C GLY A 20 4.59 -6.98 12.42
N TRP A 21 3.43 -6.90 13.09
CA TRP A 21 2.74 -8.07 13.65
C TRP A 21 2.42 -9.17 12.61
N PRO A 22 1.83 -8.87 11.43
CA PRO A 22 1.55 -9.90 10.43
C PRO A 22 2.82 -10.63 9.96
N GLY A 23 3.94 -9.93 9.86
CA GLY A 23 5.22 -10.55 9.51
C GLY A 23 5.76 -11.47 10.60
N VAL A 24 5.65 -11.06 11.87
CA VAL A 24 6.04 -11.89 13.02
C VAL A 24 5.15 -13.13 13.11
N GLU A 25 3.85 -12.96 12.92
CA GLU A 25 2.90 -14.09 12.89
C GLU A 25 3.22 -15.07 11.76
N LEU A 26 3.43 -14.58 10.53
CA LEU A 26 3.82 -15.44 9.42
C LEU A 26 5.12 -16.19 9.67
N PHE A 27 6.12 -15.49 10.22
CA PHE A 27 7.40 -16.11 10.59
C PHE A 27 7.17 -17.22 11.64
N TYR A 28 6.42 -16.95 12.69
CA TYR A 28 6.09 -17.93 13.71
C TYR A 28 5.39 -19.15 13.10
N ARG A 29 4.35 -18.95 12.28
CA ARG A 29 3.61 -20.02 11.61
C ARG A 29 4.48 -20.83 10.65
N ALA A 30 5.43 -20.20 9.96
CA ALA A 30 6.34 -20.87 9.06
C ALA A 30 7.32 -21.82 9.78
N PHE A 31 7.81 -21.44 10.99
CA PHE A 31 8.80 -22.22 11.71
C PHE A 31 8.19 -23.27 12.66
N TRP A 32 7.02 -23.01 13.22
CA TRP A 32 6.35 -23.89 14.17
C TRP A 32 5.13 -24.62 13.59
N GLY A 33 4.91 -24.54 12.27
CA GLY A 33 4.24 -25.60 11.57
C GLY A 33 2.75 -25.45 11.27
N ASP A 34 2.22 -24.20 11.14
CA ASP A 34 0.82 -24.06 10.75
C ASP A 34 0.57 -22.94 9.72
N LEU A 35 1.10 -23.14 8.52
CA LEU A 35 0.73 -22.32 7.35
C LEU A 35 -0.53 -22.85 6.63
N GLY A 36 -1.14 -23.92 7.15
CA GLY A 36 -2.32 -24.53 6.54
C GLY A 36 -2.00 -25.44 5.37
N VAL A 37 -3.05 -25.87 4.65
CA VAL A 37 -2.97 -26.85 3.55
C VAL A 37 -2.14 -26.32 2.37
N ASN A 38 -2.17 -25.02 2.11
CA ASN A 38 -1.40 -24.38 1.04
C ASN A 38 -0.52 -23.23 1.58
N PRO A 39 0.71 -23.55 2.04
CA PRO A 39 1.61 -22.56 2.63
C PRO A 39 1.93 -21.38 1.70
N ALA A 40 2.15 -21.65 0.41
CA ALA A 40 2.45 -20.61 -0.57
C ALA A 40 1.30 -19.61 -0.73
N GLU A 41 0.09 -20.09 -0.79
CA GLU A 41 -1.10 -19.25 -0.87
C GLU A 41 -1.29 -18.41 0.40
N THR A 42 -1.09 -19.00 1.58
CA THR A 42 -1.18 -18.28 2.85
C THR A 42 -0.17 -17.13 2.91
N LEU A 43 1.08 -17.36 2.49
CA LEU A 43 2.12 -16.33 2.43
C LEU A 43 1.75 -15.20 1.45
N LEU A 44 1.27 -15.57 0.26
CA LEU A 44 0.84 -14.62 -0.76
C LEU A 44 -0.36 -13.78 -0.30
N LEU A 45 -1.41 -14.40 0.21
CA LEU A 45 -2.61 -13.70 0.65
C LEU A 45 -2.31 -12.75 1.79
N THR A 46 -1.68 -13.22 2.86
CA THR A 46 -1.40 -12.38 4.04
C THR A 46 -0.51 -11.20 3.72
N THR A 47 0.54 -11.38 2.90
CA THR A 47 1.43 -10.28 2.55
C THR A 47 0.77 -9.29 1.59
N GLY A 48 0.00 -9.76 0.63
CA GLY A 48 -0.72 -8.91 -0.33
C GLY A 48 -1.82 -8.08 0.34
N GLU A 49 -2.62 -8.70 1.20
CA GLU A 49 -3.66 -8.01 1.96
C GLU A 49 -3.06 -6.98 2.93
N THR A 50 -2.03 -7.35 3.69
CA THR A 50 -1.33 -6.43 4.58
C THR A 50 -0.78 -5.22 3.81
N ALA A 51 -0.20 -5.43 2.63
CA ALA A 51 0.28 -4.33 1.78
C ALA A 51 -0.87 -3.38 1.40
N LEU A 52 -2.01 -3.92 0.99
CA LEU A 52 -3.18 -3.14 0.59
C LEU A 52 -3.77 -2.36 1.78
N VAL A 53 -3.95 -3.00 2.92
CA VAL A 53 -4.46 -2.36 4.16
C VAL A 53 -3.57 -1.18 4.57
N LEU A 54 -2.26 -1.37 4.59
CA LEU A 54 -1.30 -0.32 4.96
C LEU A 54 -1.26 0.82 3.92
N LEU A 55 -1.41 0.51 2.63
CA LEU A 55 -1.50 1.50 1.57
C LEU A 55 -2.76 2.34 1.71
N LEU A 56 -3.93 1.71 1.88
CA LEU A 56 -5.20 2.38 2.13
C LEU A 56 -5.15 3.20 3.43
N GLY A 57 -4.55 2.66 4.50
CA GLY A 57 -4.29 3.38 5.74
C GLY A 57 -3.45 4.64 5.52
N SER A 58 -2.38 4.57 4.72
CA SER A 58 -1.58 5.74 4.32
C SER A 58 -2.41 6.78 3.56
N LEU A 59 -3.30 6.33 2.67
CA LEU A 59 -4.23 7.19 1.95
C LEU A 59 -5.29 7.80 2.89
N ALA A 60 -5.76 7.09 3.90
CA ALA A 60 -6.78 7.55 4.85
C ALA A 60 -6.28 8.67 5.78
N VAL A 61 -4.97 8.75 6.07
CA VAL A 61 -4.40 9.77 6.97
C VAL A 61 -4.82 11.19 6.60
N THR A 62 -4.87 11.54 5.32
CA THR A 62 -5.21 12.92 4.91
C THR A 62 -6.70 13.24 5.05
N PRO A 63 -7.65 12.39 4.60
CA PRO A 63 -9.07 12.56 4.91
C PRO A 63 -9.34 12.65 6.41
N VAL A 64 -8.84 11.70 7.20
CA VAL A 64 -9.03 11.68 8.65
C VAL A 64 -8.51 12.96 9.29
N ARG A 65 -7.31 13.41 8.95
CA ARG A 65 -6.76 14.68 9.44
C ARG A 65 -7.67 15.87 9.15
N ARG A 66 -8.26 15.91 7.94
CA ARG A 66 -9.12 17.04 7.55
C ARG A 66 -10.49 17.03 8.24
N LEU A 67 -11.04 15.84 8.47
CA LEU A 67 -12.32 15.67 9.12
C LEU A 67 -12.24 15.92 10.63
N THR A 68 -11.18 15.43 11.27
CA THR A 68 -11.02 15.48 12.73
C THR A 68 -10.21 16.68 13.23
N GLY A 69 -9.48 17.38 12.35
CA GLY A 69 -8.52 18.42 12.73
C GLY A 69 -7.23 17.88 13.38
N TRP A 70 -7.10 16.56 13.56
CA TRP A 70 -5.96 15.94 14.26
C TRP A 70 -4.69 15.91 13.41
N ASN A 71 -3.93 17.00 13.43
CA ASN A 71 -2.75 17.17 12.59
C ASN A 71 -1.60 16.19 12.91
N ARG A 72 -1.54 15.66 14.13
CA ARG A 72 -0.44 14.75 14.56
C ARG A 72 -0.42 13.43 13.79
N ILE A 73 -1.57 12.95 13.31
CA ILE A 73 -1.69 11.72 12.52
C ILE A 73 -0.88 11.77 11.21
N GLN A 74 -0.58 12.96 10.69
CA GLN A 74 0.23 13.11 9.49
C GLN A 74 1.63 12.48 9.61
N SER A 75 2.15 12.37 10.83
CA SER A 75 3.48 11.82 11.12
C SER A 75 3.63 10.33 10.78
N ILE A 76 2.52 9.57 10.75
CA ILE A 76 2.54 8.12 10.45
C ILE A 76 2.31 7.80 8.96
N ARG A 77 1.84 8.76 8.15
CA ARG A 77 1.51 8.52 6.74
C ARG A 77 2.66 7.90 5.93
N ARG A 78 3.86 8.46 6.10
CA ARG A 78 5.06 7.97 5.41
C ARG A 78 5.43 6.57 5.87
N LEU A 79 5.33 6.31 7.17
CA LEU A 79 5.66 5.03 7.77
C LEU A 79 4.73 3.92 7.23
N LEU A 80 3.43 4.19 7.20
CA LEU A 80 2.44 3.27 6.61
C LEU A 80 2.73 2.98 5.13
N GLY A 81 3.09 4.00 4.34
CA GLY A 81 3.45 3.81 2.93
C GLY A 81 4.72 2.97 2.73
N LEU A 82 5.73 3.14 3.58
CA LEU A 82 6.96 2.35 3.53
C LEU A 82 6.71 0.89 3.92
N TRP A 83 5.92 0.64 4.95
CA TRP A 83 5.49 -0.70 5.34
C TRP A 83 4.64 -1.37 4.25
N ALA A 84 3.73 -0.61 3.61
CA ALA A 84 2.96 -1.11 2.48
C ALA A 84 3.86 -1.58 1.34
N PHE A 85 4.91 -0.81 1.00
CA PHE A 85 5.88 -1.21 -0.01
C PHE A 85 6.70 -2.43 0.42
N PHE A 86 7.12 -2.51 1.69
CA PHE A 86 7.83 -3.67 2.21
C PHE A 86 7.00 -4.96 2.01
N TYR A 87 5.73 -4.95 2.40
CA TYR A 87 4.87 -6.11 2.20
C TYR A 87 4.55 -6.38 0.72
N ALA A 88 4.42 -5.35 -0.12
CA ALA A 88 4.25 -5.53 -1.56
C ALA A 88 5.49 -6.16 -2.20
N ALA A 89 6.70 -5.78 -1.76
CA ALA A 89 7.95 -6.39 -2.22
C ALA A 89 8.08 -7.85 -1.76
N THR A 90 7.71 -8.13 -0.51
CA THR A 90 7.67 -9.50 0.03
C THR A 90 6.65 -10.36 -0.72
N HIS A 91 5.46 -9.83 -0.99
CA HIS A 91 4.43 -10.49 -1.79
C HIS A 91 4.91 -10.83 -3.20
N LEU A 92 5.55 -9.88 -3.88
CA LEU A 92 6.15 -10.11 -5.20
C LEU A 92 7.27 -11.17 -5.14
N SER A 93 8.10 -11.16 -4.08
CA SER A 93 9.13 -12.16 -3.88
C SER A 93 8.54 -13.56 -3.72
N PHE A 94 7.46 -13.71 -2.95
CA PHE A 94 6.77 -15.00 -2.79
C PHE A 94 6.11 -15.47 -4.09
N TYR A 95 5.55 -14.56 -4.90
CA TYR A 95 5.05 -14.89 -6.23
C TYR A 95 6.15 -15.46 -7.12
N VAL A 96 7.32 -14.81 -7.15
CA VAL A 96 8.45 -15.28 -7.96
C VAL A 96 8.98 -16.62 -7.45
N LEU A 97 9.10 -16.79 -6.14
CA LEU A 97 9.67 -18.00 -5.54
C LEU A 97 8.73 -19.21 -5.66
N PHE A 98 7.44 -19.05 -5.39
CA PHE A 98 6.52 -20.17 -5.25
C PHE A 98 5.61 -20.36 -6.48
N ASP A 99 5.07 -19.29 -7.07
CA ASP A 99 4.16 -19.41 -8.21
C ASP A 99 4.94 -19.61 -9.52
N GLN A 100 6.12 -18.99 -9.64
CA GLN A 100 7.01 -19.15 -10.79
C GLN A 100 8.12 -20.20 -10.56
N ALA A 101 8.13 -20.86 -9.38
CA ALA A 101 9.10 -21.88 -9.00
C ALA A 101 10.59 -21.46 -9.16
N CYS A 102 10.89 -20.17 -9.03
CA CYS A 102 12.25 -19.63 -9.11
C CYS A 102 13.01 -19.83 -7.77
N LEU A 103 13.13 -21.07 -7.29
CA LEU A 103 13.89 -21.39 -6.08
C LEU A 103 15.40 -21.25 -6.27
N TYR A 104 15.89 -21.54 -7.48
CA TYR A 104 17.28 -21.32 -7.88
C TYR A 104 17.32 -20.36 -9.05
N TRP A 105 18.37 -19.54 -9.14
CA TRP A 105 18.54 -18.56 -10.22
C TRP A 105 18.60 -19.22 -11.61
N SER A 106 19.05 -20.47 -11.69
CA SER A 106 19.06 -21.30 -12.90
C SER A 106 17.67 -21.67 -13.42
N ASP A 107 16.68 -21.74 -12.53
CA ASP A 107 15.34 -22.21 -12.84
C ASP A 107 14.40 -21.06 -13.24
N CYS A 108 14.85 -19.82 -13.01
CA CYS A 108 14.08 -18.62 -13.23
C CYS A 108 14.04 -18.25 -14.71
N GLN A 109 12.95 -18.58 -15.39
CA GLN A 109 12.71 -18.20 -16.79
C GLN A 109 12.03 -16.84 -16.84
N LEU A 110 12.81 -15.76 -17.02
CA LEU A 110 12.29 -14.40 -17.10
C LEU A 110 11.19 -14.25 -18.16
N GLN A 111 11.32 -14.97 -19.29
CA GLN A 111 10.29 -14.96 -20.34
C GLN A 111 8.96 -15.52 -19.83
N ALA A 112 8.96 -16.59 -19.05
CA ALA A 112 7.75 -17.16 -18.47
C ALA A 112 7.07 -16.18 -17.50
N ILE A 113 7.85 -15.47 -16.68
CA ILE A 113 7.34 -14.44 -15.77
C ILE A 113 6.68 -13.30 -16.57
N VAL A 114 7.33 -12.81 -17.62
CA VAL A 114 6.80 -11.75 -18.48
C VAL A 114 5.50 -12.18 -19.17
N GLU A 115 5.48 -13.39 -19.72
CA GLU A 115 4.27 -13.96 -20.33
C GLU A 115 3.13 -14.10 -19.33
N ASP A 116 3.41 -14.54 -18.12
CA ASP A 116 2.41 -14.68 -17.07
C ASP A 116 1.81 -13.33 -16.65
N VAL A 117 2.66 -12.32 -16.49
CA VAL A 117 2.23 -10.94 -16.19
C VAL A 117 1.32 -10.39 -17.30
N ILE A 118 1.61 -10.67 -18.56
CA ILE A 118 0.80 -10.18 -19.70
C ILE A 118 -0.51 -10.97 -19.84
N LYS A 119 -0.48 -12.28 -19.67
CA LYS A 119 -1.65 -13.15 -19.84
C LYS A 119 -2.66 -13.01 -18.70
N ARG A 120 -2.19 -12.86 -17.46
CA ARG A 120 -3.04 -12.75 -16.27
C ARG A 120 -3.28 -11.28 -15.89
N LYS A 121 -4.40 -10.71 -16.30
CA LYS A 121 -4.76 -9.29 -16.08
C LYS A 121 -4.63 -8.85 -14.62
N PHE A 122 -4.92 -9.72 -13.65
CA PHE A 122 -4.79 -9.38 -12.23
C PHE A 122 -3.31 -9.21 -11.84
N ILE A 123 -2.39 -10.03 -12.36
CA ILE A 123 -0.95 -9.89 -12.10
C ILE A 123 -0.43 -8.60 -12.71
N LEU A 124 -0.85 -8.28 -13.94
CA LEU A 124 -0.51 -7.00 -14.59
C LEU A 124 -0.94 -5.81 -13.73
N SER A 125 -2.16 -5.84 -13.17
CA SER A 125 -2.64 -4.78 -12.27
C SER A 125 -1.79 -4.68 -10.99
N GLY A 126 -1.41 -5.83 -10.38
CA GLY A 126 -0.50 -5.87 -9.24
C GLY A 126 0.89 -5.30 -9.56
N MET A 127 1.41 -5.61 -10.75
CA MET A 127 2.68 -5.06 -11.21
C MET A 127 2.62 -3.54 -11.39
N VAL A 128 1.52 -3.01 -11.95
CA VAL A 128 1.29 -1.55 -12.04
C VAL A 128 1.27 -0.92 -10.66
N ALA A 129 0.59 -1.55 -9.68
CA ALA A 129 0.58 -1.06 -8.30
C ALA A 129 1.98 -1.01 -7.70
N PHE A 130 2.75 -2.10 -7.84
CA PHE A 130 4.12 -2.20 -7.33
C PHE A 130 5.05 -1.15 -7.97
N LEU A 131 5.05 -1.04 -9.30
CA LEU A 131 5.86 -0.08 -10.04
C LEU A 131 5.49 1.38 -9.71
N ALA A 132 4.21 1.66 -9.43
CA ALA A 132 3.79 2.98 -8.94
C ALA A 132 4.32 3.28 -7.53
N MET A 133 4.44 2.27 -6.65
CA MET A 133 4.96 2.44 -5.29
C MET A 133 6.49 2.59 -5.25
N LEU A 134 7.22 2.04 -6.21
CA LEU A 134 8.69 2.05 -6.24
C LEU A 134 9.27 3.48 -6.19
N PRO A 135 8.93 4.42 -7.10
CA PRO A 135 9.44 5.79 -7.03
C PRO A 135 8.99 6.53 -5.77
N LEU A 136 7.83 6.22 -5.20
CA LEU A 136 7.36 6.81 -3.95
C LEU A 136 8.28 6.44 -2.79
N THR A 137 8.68 5.17 -2.73
CA THR A 137 9.58 4.65 -1.68
C THR A 137 10.98 5.23 -1.83
N LEU A 138 11.55 5.19 -3.03
CA LEU A 138 12.89 5.74 -3.32
C LEU A 138 12.98 7.24 -3.03
N THR A 139 11.89 7.99 -3.24
CA THR A 139 11.84 9.44 -2.99
C THR A 139 11.29 9.82 -1.61
N SER A 140 11.12 8.86 -0.71
CA SER A 140 10.62 9.10 0.65
C SER A 140 11.69 9.56 1.64
N THR A 141 12.91 9.90 1.21
CA THR A 141 13.96 10.43 2.07
C THR A 141 13.84 11.96 2.22
N GLN A 142 14.35 12.51 3.32
CA GLN A 142 14.40 13.97 3.54
C GLN A 142 15.19 14.70 2.44
N GLY A 143 16.28 14.06 1.97
CA GLY A 143 17.09 14.60 0.87
C GLY A 143 16.28 14.69 -0.43
N SER A 144 15.54 13.65 -0.80
CA SER A 144 14.68 13.62 -1.98
C SER A 144 13.56 14.65 -1.91
N ILE A 145 12.94 14.82 -0.73
CA ILE A 145 11.88 15.82 -0.52
C ILE A 145 12.42 17.23 -0.77
N ARG A 146 13.60 17.55 -0.21
CA ARG A 146 14.26 18.87 -0.42
C ARG A 146 14.63 19.06 -1.88
N ARG A 147 15.23 18.05 -2.53
CA ARG A 147 15.71 18.11 -3.92
C ARG A 147 14.58 18.27 -4.94
N LEU A 148 13.48 17.53 -4.77
CA LEU A 148 12.35 17.54 -5.69
C LEU A 148 11.36 18.69 -5.45
N GLY A 149 11.30 19.24 -4.24
CA GLY A 149 10.43 20.35 -3.89
C GLY A 149 8.97 20.12 -4.30
N LYS A 150 8.40 21.00 -5.14
CA LYS A 150 7.01 20.90 -5.62
C LYS A 150 6.74 19.65 -6.46
N ARG A 151 7.76 19.17 -7.21
CA ARG A 151 7.64 17.94 -8.04
C ARG A 151 7.42 16.70 -7.20
N TRP A 152 7.93 16.69 -5.96
CA TRP A 152 7.69 15.60 -5.01
C TRP A 152 6.20 15.36 -4.77
N GLN A 153 5.42 16.42 -4.60
CA GLN A 153 3.96 16.32 -4.38
C GLN A 153 3.23 15.74 -5.61
N THR A 154 3.68 16.10 -6.82
CA THR A 154 3.13 15.57 -8.07
C THR A 154 3.45 14.08 -8.21
N LEU A 155 4.70 13.68 -7.98
CA LEU A 155 5.13 12.28 -8.00
C LEU A 155 4.34 11.45 -7.01
N HIS A 156 4.13 11.95 -5.79
CA HIS A 156 3.40 11.23 -4.74
C HIS A 156 1.89 11.08 -5.00
N ARG A 157 1.36 11.62 -6.10
CA ARG A 157 0.01 11.29 -6.60
C ARG A 157 -0.06 9.86 -7.16
N LEU A 158 1.07 9.26 -7.53
CA LEU A 158 1.14 7.84 -7.90
C LEU A 158 0.60 6.90 -6.81
N ALA A 159 0.55 7.34 -5.54
CA ALA A 159 -0.10 6.59 -4.47
C ALA A 159 -1.59 6.29 -4.75
N TYR A 160 -2.27 7.13 -5.53
CA TYR A 160 -3.65 6.87 -5.93
C TYR A 160 -3.72 5.81 -7.05
N VAL A 161 -2.75 5.84 -7.96
CA VAL A 161 -2.62 4.82 -9.02
C VAL A 161 -2.30 3.47 -8.37
N ALA A 162 -1.35 3.45 -7.42
CA ALA A 162 -1.02 2.25 -6.67
C ALA A 162 -2.23 1.68 -5.91
N GLY A 163 -3.01 2.55 -5.22
CA GLY A 163 -4.21 2.14 -4.51
C GLY A 163 -5.29 1.59 -5.44
N ALA A 164 -5.56 2.26 -6.55
CA ALA A 164 -6.54 1.80 -7.54
C ALA A 164 -6.14 0.45 -8.16
N ALA A 165 -4.88 0.35 -8.61
CA ALA A 165 -4.37 -0.87 -9.23
C ALA A 165 -4.28 -2.04 -8.23
N GLY A 166 -3.92 -1.79 -6.95
CA GLY A 166 -3.91 -2.79 -5.91
C GLY A 166 -5.31 -3.33 -5.57
N VAL A 167 -6.30 -2.45 -5.50
CA VAL A 167 -7.71 -2.86 -5.31
C VAL A 167 -8.20 -3.69 -6.50
N VAL A 168 -7.94 -3.24 -7.74
CA VAL A 168 -8.32 -3.97 -8.95
C VAL A 168 -7.62 -5.33 -9.00
N HIS A 169 -6.34 -5.40 -8.63
CA HIS A 169 -5.59 -6.66 -8.51
C HIS A 169 -6.30 -7.65 -7.57
N PHE A 170 -6.71 -7.20 -6.40
CA PHE A 170 -7.37 -8.07 -5.42
C PHE A 170 -8.75 -8.53 -5.90
N VAL A 171 -9.57 -7.62 -6.44
CA VAL A 171 -10.89 -7.95 -7.00
C VAL A 171 -10.79 -8.95 -8.17
N TRP A 172 -9.82 -8.78 -9.06
CA TRP A 172 -9.66 -9.67 -10.21
C TRP A 172 -9.01 -11.01 -9.88
N LYS A 173 -8.23 -11.10 -8.79
CA LYS A 173 -7.65 -12.36 -8.31
C LYS A 173 -8.72 -13.28 -7.75
N THR A 174 -9.74 -12.74 -7.13
CA THR A 174 -10.77 -13.50 -6.43
C THR A 174 -11.75 -14.10 -7.43
N LYS A 175 -11.81 -15.44 -7.52
CA LYS A 175 -12.68 -16.18 -8.44
C LYS A 175 -14.08 -16.45 -7.87
N VAL A 176 -14.20 -16.45 -6.56
CA VAL A 176 -15.46 -16.67 -5.83
C VAL A 176 -15.90 -15.31 -5.26
N PRO A 177 -17.20 -14.99 -5.22
CA PRO A 177 -17.68 -13.74 -4.67
C PRO A 177 -17.42 -13.69 -3.14
N GLU A 178 -16.25 -13.21 -2.77
CA GLU A 178 -15.87 -12.90 -1.38
C GLU A 178 -16.16 -11.42 -1.10
N VAL A 179 -16.57 -11.13 0.13
CA VAL A 179 -16.95 -9.77 0.54
C VAL A 179 -15.72 -8.85 0.68
N GLU A 180 -14.58 -9.43 1.07
CA GLU A 180 -13.36 -8.68 1.41
C GLU A 180 -12.83 -7.77 0.28
N PRO A 181 -12.62 -8.23 -0.97
CA PRO A 181 -12.11 -7.39 -2.04
C PRO A 181 -13.01 -6.20 -2.35
N TYR A 182 -14.33 -6.40 -2.29
CA TYR A 182 -15.31 -5.33 -2.50
C TYR A 182 -15.35 -4.34 -1.33
N THR A 183 -15.07 -4.79 -0.10
CA THR A 183 -14.93 -3.92 1.06
C THR A 183 -13.75 -2.96 0.88
N TYR A 184 -12.59 -3.45 0.46
CA TYR A 184 -11.44 -2.59 0.17
C TYR A 184 -11.68 -1.65 -1.02
N ALA A 185 -12.41 -2.11 -2.03
CA ALA A 185 -12.84 -1.26 -3.13
C ALA A 185 -13.75 -0.12 -2.64
N GLY A 186 -14.72 -0.43 -1.80
CA GLY A 186 -15.60 0.57 -1.17
C GLY A 186 -14.81 1.58 -0.33
N ILE A 187 -13.89 1.11 0.51
CA ILE A 187 -13.01 1.98 1.30
C ILE A 187 -12.21 2.93 0.39
N PHE A 188 -11.60 2.41 -0.67
CA PHE A 188 -10.84 3.22 -1.62
C PHE A 188 -11.70 4.28 -2.28
N VAL A 189 -12.90 3.93 -2.77
CA VAL A 189 -13.86 4.87 -3.39
C VAL A 189 -14.24 5.98 -2.41
N VAL A 190 -14.56 5.64 -1.16
CA VAL A 190 -14.88 6.62 -0.12
C VAL A 190 -13.70 7.57 0.13
N LEU A 191 -12.48 7.04 0.24
CA LEU A 191 -11.27 7.86 0.46
C LEU A 191 -11.02 8.85 -0.69
N ILE A 192 -11.22 8.42 -1.94
CA ILE A 192 -11.08 9.28 -3.12
C ILE A 192 -12.23 10.30 -3.17
N GLY A 193 -13.47 9.87 -2.89
CA GLY A 193 -14.65 10.75 -2.86
C GLY A 193 -14.50 11.89 -1.86
N VAL A 194 -14.08 11.58 -0.62
CA VAL A 194 -13.81 12.61 0.42
C VAL A 194 -12.74 13.59 -0.04
N ARG A 195 -11.69 13.11 -0.71
CA ARG A 195 -10.63 14.00 -1.22
C ARG A 195 -11.10 14.88 -2.36
N ALA A 196 -11.90 14.34 -3.28
CA ALA A 196 -12.50 15.10 -4.37
C ALA A 196 -13.41 16.19 -3.83
N TRP A 197 -14.24 15.87 -2.85
CA TRP A 197 -15.11 16.84 -2.18
C TRP A 197 -14.32 18.01 -1.59
N PHE A 198 -13.26 17.73 -0.80
CA PHE A 198 -12.41 18.80 -0.28
C PHE A 198 -11.69 19.61 -1.37
N ALA A 199 -11.37 19.00 -2.51
CA ALA A 199 -10.75 19.72 -3.62
C ALA A 199 -11.73 20.68 -4.30
N ILE A 200 -13.00 20.25 -4.47
CA ILE A 200 -14.08 21.07 -5.04
C ILE A 200 -14.39 22.25 -4.12
N GLN A 201 -14.58 22.02 -2.82
CA GLN A 201 -14.82 23.10 -1.85
C GLN A 201 -13.71 24.15 -1.86
N LYS A 202 -12.44 23.71 -1.94
CA LYS A 202 -11.30 24.65 -2.02
C LYS A 202 -11.30 25.47 -3.31
N ARG A 203 -11.77 24.91 -4.42
CA ARG A 203 -11.90 25.63 -5.69
C ARG A 203 -13.03 26.68 -5.61
N ALA A 204 -14.21 26.27 -5.11
CA ALA A 204 -15.34 27.15 -4.93
C ALA A 204 -15.00 28.36 -4.03
N ALA A 205 -14.35 28.13 -2.89
CA ALA A 205 -13.92 29.20 -1.98
C ALA A 205 -12.84 30.13 -2.56
N ARG A 206 -12.12 29.72 -3.59
CA ARG A 206 -11.15 30.58 -4.31
C ARG A 206 -11.85 31.45 -5.36
N SER A 207 -12.83 30.89 -6.08
CA SER A 207 -13.60 31.67 -7.06
C SER A 207 -14.44 32.78 -6.41
N SER A 208 -15.07 32.50 -5.26
CA SER A 208 -15.85 33.51 -4.53
C SER A 208 -15.02 34.65 -3.89
N ARG A 209 -13.69 34.47 -3.76
CA ARG A 209 -12.78 35.53 -3.27
C ARG A 209 -12.16 36.36 -4.39
N ALA A 210 -12.29 35.90 -5.64
CA ALA A 210 -11.73 36.56 -6.81
C ALA A 210 -12.82 37.34 -7.61
N ALA A 211 -14.09 37.10 -7.27
CA ALA A 211 -15.24 37.90 -7.69
C ALA A 211 -15.55 39.01 -6.68
#